data_2627621a4da422215bb5845aac4097cb
#
_entry.id   2627621a4da422215bb5845aac4097cb
#
_cell.length_a   1.000
_cell.length_b   1.000
_cell.length_c   1.000
_cell.angle_alpha   90.00
_cell.angle_beta   90.00
_cell.angle_gamma   90.00
#
_symmetry.space_group_name_H-M   'P 1'
#
loop_
_entity.id
_entity.type
_entity.pdbx_description
1 polymer ?
#
loop_
_entity_poly.entity_id
_entity_poly.type
_entity_poly.pdbx_seq_one_letter_code
_entity_poly.pdbx_strand_id
1 'polypeptide(L)'
;DNPTLALGRDLELIQWLDELGYDEAWIGEHHSAGWEIIASPEIVIGVAAERTRRIMLGSGVTSLPYHHPLMVANRFVQLDHMSRGRTMLGCGPGALPSDAYMMGIEPSTQRDRMEQSLAAIMALLKCEEPVTMKTDWFELKEARLHLAPYSYPHFPIACASTITPSGMIAAGKHGLGVLSIGAGLPGGPEAMAKQWAPMAPRPRRCSPSRIAGAGAPVAWHAAMWRPDLFPAVCAMS
;
A
#
# COMPACT_ATOMS: atom_id res chain seq x y z
N ASP A 1 -15.65 -21.50 -9.64
CA ASP A 1 -15.76 -21.54 -8.18
C ASP A 1 -16.85 -20.58 -7.70
N ASN A 2 -17.43 -20.84 -6.52
CA ASN A 2 -18.40 -19.94 -5.91
C ASN A 2 -17.66 -18.74 -5.28
N PRO A 3 -17.90 -17.50 -5.71
CA PRO A 3 -17.17 -16.34 -5.23
C PRO A 3 -17.37 -16.10 -3.71
N THR A 4 -18.54 -16.42 -3.17
CA THR A 4 -18.79 -16.32 -1.73
C THR A 4 -17.87 -17.22 -0.93
N LEU A 5 -17.65 -18.46 -1.40
CA LEU A 5 -16.74 -19.40 -0.75
C LEU A 5 -15.27 -18.99 -0.95
N ALA A 6 -14.92 -18.42 -2.10
CA ALA A 6 -13.58 -17.92 -2.36
C ALA A 6 -13.22 -16.80 -1.39
N LEU A 7 -14.06 -15.77 -1.26
CA LEU A 7 -13.84 -14.67 -0.29
C LEU A 7 -13.81 -15.18 1.17
N GLY A 8 -14.63 -16.18 1.52
CA GLY A 8 -14.59 -16.81 2.84
C GLY A 8 -13.25 -17.47 3.11
N ARG A 9 -12.75 -18.27 2.16
CA ARG A 9 -11.45 -18.95 2.21
C ARG A 9 -10.29 -17.95 2.32
N ASP A 10 -10.35 -16.84 1.59
CA ASP A 10 -9.31 -15.83 1.64
C ASP A 10 -9.22 -15.17 3.03
N LEU A 11 -10.37 -14.93 3.67
CA LEU A 11 -10.40 -14.43 5.05
C LEU A 11 -9.89 -15.48 6.06
N GLU A 12 -10.20 -16.75 5.87
CA GLU A 12 -9.66 -17.85 6.68
C GLU A 12 -8.14 -17.96 6.53
N LEU A 13 -7.63 -17.80 5.31
CA LEU A 13 -6.20 -17.81 5.04
C LEU A 13 -5.48 -16.67 5.77
N ILE A 14 -6.04 -15.46 5.79
CA ILE A 14 -5.46 -14.34 6.54
C ILE A 14 -5.43 -14.64 8.05
N GLN A 15 -6.47 -15.25 8.60
CA GLN A 15 -6.47 -15.69 10.00
C GLN A 15 -5.36 -16.72 10.27
N TRP A 16 -5.19 -17.67 9.39
CA TRP A 16 -4.16 -18.68 9.47
C TRP A 16 -2.75 -18.07 9.43
N LEU A 17 -2.54 -17.08 8.55
CA LEU A 17 -1.27 -16.35 8.51
C LEU A 17 -0.97 -15.65 9.83
N ASP A 18 -1.98 -15.03 10.47
CA ASP A 18 -1.84 -14.41 11.79
C ASP A 18 -1.47 -15.42 12.87
N GLU A 19 -2.14 -16.59 12.90
CA GLU A 19 -1.86 -17.69 13.83
C GLU A 19 -0.46 -18.28 13.66
N LEU A 20 -0.01 -18.41 12.41
CA LEU A 20 1.32 -18.93 12.07
C LEU A 20 2.45 -17.90 12.32
N GLY A 21 2.10 -16.64 12.62
CA GLY A 21 3.04 -15.60 12.97
C GLY A 21 3.66 -14.88 11.79
N TYR A 22 2.98 -14.84 10.63
CA TYR A 22 3.38 -13.96 9.53
C TYR A 22 3.23 -12.50 9.92
N ASP A 23 4.13 -11.67 9.37
CA ASP A 23 4.17 -10.24 9.71
C ASP A 23 3.12 -9.43 8.92
N GLU A 24 2.89 -9.76 7.66
CA GLU A 24 2.10 -8.95 6.73
C GLU A 24 1.23 -9.81 5.81
N ALA A 25 0.02 -9.31 5.49
CA ALA A 25 -0.82 -9.81 4.40
C ALA A 25 -1.19 -8.66 3.48
N TRP A 26 -0.99 -8.84 2.18
CA TRP A 26 -1.25 -7.84 1.15
C TRP A 26 -2.39 -8.31 0.24
N ILE A 27 -3.44 -7.49 0.12
CA ILE A 27 -4.68 -7.80 -0.59
C ILE A 27 -4.74 -6.98 -1.89
N GLY A 28 -4.82 -7.65 -3.05
CA GLY A 28 -4.88 -7.03 -4.36
C GLY A 28 -6.21 -6.35 -4.67
N GLU A 29 -6.22 -5.47 -5.68
CA GLU A 29 -7.40 -4.82 -6.24
C GLU A 29 -7.48 -5.09 -7.73
N HIS A 30 -8.54 -5.76 -8.17
CA HIS A 30 -8.85 -5.98 -9.58
C HIS A 30 -10.35 -5.89 -9.86
N HIS A 31 -10.70 -5.44 -11.07
CA HIS A 31 -12.08 -5.20 -11.45
C HIS A 31 -12.52 -6.04 -12.66
N SER A 32 -11.60 -6.69 -13.36
CA SER A 32 -11.87 -7.44 -14.59
C SER A 32 -11.10 -8.75 -14.74
N ALA A 33 -10.32 -9.14 -13.72
CA ALA A 33 -9.45 -10.33 -13.80
C ALA A 33 -10.23 -11.65 -13.83
N GLY A 34 -11.43 -11.69 -13.25
CA GLY A 34 -12.30 -12.88 -13.24
C GLY A 34 -11.91 -13.94 -12.22
N TRP A 35 -10.65 -14.07 -11.86
CA TRP A 35 -10.12 -14.97 -10.83
C TRP A 35 -9.59 -14.22 -9.59
N GLU A 36 -9.17 -12.98 -9.74
CA GLU A 36 -8.90 -12.03 -8.65
C GLU A 36 -10.17 -11.19 -8.43
N ILE A 37 -10.99 -11.58 -7.47
CA ILE A 37 -12.36 -11.08 -7.32
C ILE A 37 -12.51 -9.94 -6.31
N ILE A 38 -11.43 -9.51 -5.69
CA ILE A 38 -11.45 -8.44 -4.69
C ILE A 38 -11.36 -7.08 -5.40
N ALA A 39 -12.50 -6.39 -5.45
CA ALA A 39 -12.58 -5.05 -6.05
C ALA A 39 -12.31 -3.91 -5.05
N SER A 40 -12.35 -4.20 -3.75
CA SER A 40 -12.17 -3.22 -2.66
C SER A 40 -11.37 -3.87 -1.53
N PRO A 41 -10.03 -3.85 -1.62
CA PRO A 41 -9.17 -4.46 -0.60
C PRO A 41 -9.43 -3.88 0.79
N GLU A 42 -9.80 -2.61 0.90
CA GLU A 42 -10.11 -1.96 2.17
C GLU A 42 -11.30 -2.60 2.90
N ILE A 43 -12.26 -3.18 2.18
CA ILE A 43 -13.39 -3.91 2.79
C ILE A 43 -12.88 -5.22 3.39
N VAL A 44 -12.07 -5.97 2.65
CA VAL A 44 -11.48 -7.23 3.12
C VAL A 44 -10.56 -6.98 4.31
N ILE A 45 -9.73 -5.93 4.27
CA ILE A 45 -8.88 -5.49 5.37
C ILE A 45 -9.71 -5.21 6.63
N GLY A 46 -10.83 -4.49 6.50
CA GLY A 46 -11.72 -4.20 7.62
C GLY A 46 -12.27 -5.46 8.29
N VAL A 47 -12.70 -6.45 7.50
CA VAL A 47 -13.19 -7.74 8.02
C VAL A 47 -12.05 -8.56 8.62
N ALA A 48 -10.90 -8.62 7.96
CA ALA A 48 -9.73 -9.34 8.45
C ALA A 48 -9.18 -8.75 9.75
N ALA A 49 -9.23 -7.42 9.92
CA ALA A 49 -8.79 -6.75 11.13
C ALA A 49 -9.56 -7.20 12.39
N GLU A 50 -10.86 -7.51 12.26
CA GLU A 50 -11.67 -8.07 13.35
C GLU A 50 -11.38 -9.55 13.63
N ARG A 51 -10.87 -10.28 12.65
CA ARG A 51 -10.56 -11.70 12.75
C ARG A 51 -9.12 -12.00 13.18
N THR A 52 -8.24 -11.02 13.12
CA THR A 52 -6.80 -11.14 13.38
C THR A 52 -6.36 -10.26 14.53
N ARG A 53 -5.15 -10.47 15.06
CA ARG A 53 -4.66 -9.73 16.24
C ARG A 53 -3.30 -9.08 16.06
N ARG A 54 -2.42 -9.60 15.20
CA ARG A 54 -1.02 -9.18 15.09
C ARG A 54 -0.61 -8.81 13.68
N ILE A 55 -1.07 -9.58 12.70
CA ILE A 55 -0.67 -9.41 11.30
C ILE A 55 -1.03 -8.01 10.79
N MET A 56 -0.10 -7.39 10.08
CA MET A 56 -0.32 -6.15 9.38
C MET A 56 -1.11 -6.43 8.09
N LEU A 57 -2.05 -5.56 7.76
CA LEU A 57 -3.00 -5.76 6.67
C LEU A 57 -2.86 -4.61 5.67
N GLY A 58 -2.41 -4.91 4.47
CA GLY A 58 -2.14 -3.92 3.43
C GLY A 58 -2.92 -4.15 2.15
N SER A 59 -3.25 -3.06 1.45
CA SER A 59 -3.65 -3.18 0.05
C SER A 59 -2.43 -3.45 -0.81
N GLY A 60 -2.47 -4.44 -1.66
CA GLY A 60 -1.33 -4.83 -2.48
C GLY A 60 -1.60 -4.92 -3.98
N VAL A 61 -2.11 -3.83 -4.59
CA VAL A 61 -2.16 -2.42 -4.19
C VAL A 61 -3.56 -1.82 -4.26
N THR A 62 -3.73 -0.58 -3.76
CA THR A 62 -4.82 0.30 -4.17
C THR A 62 -4.39 1.01 -5.45
N SER A 63 -5.16 0.86 -6.52
CA SER A 63 -4.92 1.50 -7.82
C SER A 63 -5.33 2.96 -7.77
N LEU A 64 -4.45 3.84 -7.31
CA LEU A 64 -4.77 5.25 -6.99
C LEU A 64 -5.50 6.02 -8.09
N PRO A 65 -5.23 5.82 -9.41
CA PRO A 65 -5.96 6.49 -10.48
C PRO A 65 -7.45 6.17 -10.56
N TYR A 66 -7.89 5.10 -9.90
CA TYR A 66 -9.30 4.68 -9.88
C TYR A 66 -10.10 5.34 -8.74
N HIS A 67 -9.43 6.04 -7.83
CA HIS A 67 -10.02 6.55 -6.60
C HIS A 67 -9.72 8.03 -6.38
N HIS A 68 -10.69 8.77 -5.85
CA HIS A 68 -10.45 10.13 -5.40
C HIS A 68 -9.51 10.14 -4.18
N PRO A 69 -8.38 10.90 -4.17
CA PRO A 69 -7.35 10.81 -3.15
C PRO A 69 -7.84 11.10 -1.71
N LEU A 70 -8.79 12.02 -1.54
CA LEU A 70 -9.39 12.28 -0.23
C LEU A 70 -10.15 11.06 0.30
N MET A 71 -10.84 10.33 -0.58
CA MET A 71 -11.57 9.13 -0.17
C MET A 71 -10.62 8.00 0.22
N VAL A 72 -9.52 7.83 -0.50
CA VAL A 72 -8.48 6.85 -0.12
C VAL A 72 -7.91 7.20 1.25
N ALA A 73 -7.46 8.44 1.45
CA ALA A 73 -6.90 8.87 2.72
C ALA A 73 -7.87 8.68 3.89
N ASN A 74 -9.14 9.08 3.75
CA ASN A 74 -10.16 8.89 4.79
C ASN A 74 -10.41 7.42 5.13
N ARG A 75 -10.52 6.55 4.12
CA ARG A 75 -10.76 5.10 4.32
C ARG A 75 -9.60 4.44 5.05
N PHE A 76 -8.36 4.74 4.67
CA PHE A 76 -7.18 4.15 5.30
C PHE A 76 -6.94 4.71 6.70
N VAL A 77 -7.23 5.99 6.97
CA VAL A 77 -7.23 6.52 8.34
C VAL A 77 -8.29 5.83 9.19
N GLN A 78 -9.50 5.62 8.67
CA GLN A 78 -10.53 4.87 9.38
C GLN A 78 -10.08 3.43 9.69
N LEU A 79 -9.50 2.73 8.71
CA LEU A 79 -8.95 1.38 8.90
C LEU A 79 -7.82 1.35 9.92
N ASP A 80 -6.97 2.37 9.96
CA ASP A 80 -5.87 2.49 10.92
C ASP A 80 -6.41 2.54 12.36
N HIS A 81 -7.49 3.30 12.60
CA HIS A 81 -8.19 3.27 13.88
C HIS A 81 -8.85 1.92 14.17
N MET A 82 -9.59 1.34 13.21
CA MET A 82 -10.30 0.07 13.38
C MET A 82 -9.33 -1.07 13.66
N SER A 83 -8.20 -1.12 12.96
CA SER A 83 -7.16 -2.14 13.13
C SER A 83 -6.21 -1.89 14.28
N ARG A 84 -6.30 -0.71 14.93
CA ARG A 84 -5.36 -0.25 15.98
C ARG A 84 -3.91 -0.23 15.50
N GLY A 85 -3.68 0.41 14.34
CA GLY A 85 -2.35 0.61 13.78
C GLY A 85 -1.82 -0.56 12.95
N ARG A 86 -2.66 -1.52 12.54
CA ARG A 86 -2.23 -2.66 11.71
C ARG A 86 -2.57 -2.50 10.23
N THR A 87 -2.93 -1.30 9.79
CA THR A 87 -3.24 -1.01 8.38
C THR A 87 -2.00 -0.52 7.64
N MET A 88 -1.87 -0.92 6.37
CA MET A 88 -0.84 -0.45 5.43
C MET A 88 -1.50 -0.08 4.10
N LEU A 89 -0.96 0.95 3.43
CA LEU A 89 -1.41 1.36 2.10
C LEU A 89 -0.35 1.03 1.06
N GLY A 90 -0.61 0.04 0.22
CA GLY A 90 0.14 -0.15 -1.01
C GLY A 90 -0.47 0.68 -2.14
N CYS A 91 0.36 1.43 -2.85
CA CYS A 91 -0.03 2.32 -3.93
C CYS A 91 0.45 1.81 -5.28
N GLY A 92 -0.43 1.80 -6.27
CA GLY A 92 -0.10 1.43 -7.63
C GLY A 92 -0.83 2.28 -8.67
N PRO A 93 -0.37 2.23 -9.94
CA PRO A 93 -1.03 2.93 -11.04
C PRO A 93 -2.23 2.16 -11.61
N GLY A 94 -2.45 0.91 -11.19
CA GLY A 94 -3.31 -0.05 -11.87
C GLY A 94 -2.52 -0.85 -12.92
N ALA A 95 -2.73 -2.17 -12.93
CA ALA A 95 -1.95 -3.09 -13.77
C ALA A 95 -2.69 -3.56 -15.03
N LEU A 96 -4.02 -3.76 -14.93
CA LEU A 96 -4.82 -4.32 -16.01
C LEU A 96 -5.39 -3.22 -16.93
N PRO A 97 -5.07 -3.25 -18.24
CA PRO A 97 -5.68 -2.32 -19.19
C PRO A 97 -7.21 -2.43 -19.26
N SER A 98 -7.76 -3.62 -19.00
CA SER A 98 -9.20 -3.87 -18.96
C SER A 98 -9.89 -3.15 -17.81
N ASP A 99 -9.26 -3.04 -16.64
CA ASP A 99 -9.79 -2.25 -15.51
C ASP A 99 -9.87 -0.77 -15.88
N ALA A 100 -8.79 -0.22 -16.42
CA ALA A 100 -8.75 1.16 -16.88
C ALA A 100 -9.79 1.45 -17.96
N TYR A 101 -9.93 0.54 -18.94
CA TYR A 101 -10.90 0.65 -20.03
C TYR A 101 -12.35 0.73 -19.49
N MET A 102 -12.72 -0.17 -18.57
CA MET A 102 -14.07 -0.18 -17.98
C MET A 102 -14.38 1.10 -17.19
N MET A 103 -13.36 1.74 -16.63
CA MET A 103 -13.49 3.00 -15.87
C MET A 103 -13.34 4.25 -16.74
N GLY A 104 -13.12 4.10 -18.05
CA GLY A 104 -12.90 5.23 -18.96
C GLY A 104 -11.59 5.97 -18.72
N ILE A 105 -10.58 5.27 -18.19
CA ILE A 105 -9.27 5.84 -17.87
C ILE A 105 -8.27 5.45 -18.97
N GLU A 106 -7.61 6.46 -19.54
CA GLU A 106 -6.56 6.24 -20.53
C GLU A 106 -5.30 5.68 -19.83
N PRO A 107 -4.82 4.46 -20.20
CA PRO A 107 -3.70 3.81 -19.51
C PRO A 107 -2.42 4.64 -19.46
N SER A 108 -2.16 5.48 -20.46
CA SER A 108 -0.98 6.35 -20.52
C SER A 108 -0.97 7.39 -19.40
N THR A 109 -2.13 7.76 -18.84
CA THR A 109 -2.27 8.77 -17.79
C THR A 109 -2.12 8.21 -16.37
N GLN A 110 -2.20 6.89 -16.20
CA GLN A 110 -2.31 6.26 -14.89
C GLN A 110 -1.11 6.56 -13.96
N ARG A 111 0.11 6.63 -14.51
CA ARG A 111 1.30 6.90 -13.69
C ARG A 111 1.32 8.33 -13.15
N ASP A 112 0.97 9.30 -13.99
CA ASP A 112 0.90 10.71 -13.58
C ASP A 112 -0.23 10.92 -12.57
N ARG A 113 -1.39 10.28 -12.78
CA ARG A 113 -2.50 10.31 -11.83
C ARG A 113 -2.13 9.67 -10.49
N MET A 114 -1.40 8.56 -10.49
CA MET A 114 -0.87 7.95 -9.27
C MET A 114 0.02 8.93 -8.49
N GLU A 115 0.95 9.59 -9.17
CA GLU A 115 1.86 10.55 -8.54
C GLU A 115 1.12 11.76 -7.96
N GLN A 116 0.15 12.31 -8.70
CA GLN A 116 -0.72 13.39 -8.23
C GLN A 116 -1.55 12.97 -7.01
N SER A 117 -2.15 11.77 -7.06
CA SER A 117 -2.93 11.23 -5.96
C SER A 117 -2.07 11.00 -4.72
N LEU A 118 -0.89 10.41 -4.89
CA LEU A 118 0.04 10.14 -3.80
C LEU A 118 0.49 11.45 -3.13
N ALA A 119 0.82 12.48 -3.91
CA ALA A 119 1.16 13.79 -3.39
C ALA A 119 0.02 14.41 -2.56
N ALA A 120 -1.22 14.29 -3.04
CA ALA A 120 -2.42 14.75 -2.32
C ALA A 120 -2.64 13.97 -1.01
N ILE A 121 -2.52 12.63 -1.04
CA ILE A 121 -2.66 11.77 0.14
C ILE A 121 -1.59 12.13 1.19
N MET A 122 -0.34 12.27 0.79
CA MET A 122 0.75 12.64 1.70
C MET A 122 0.55 14.02 2.32
N ALA A 123 0.01 14.98 1.55
CA ALA A 123 -0.34 16.31 2.09
C ALA A 123 -1.48 16.23 3.11
N LEU A 124 -2.54 15.46 2.82
CA LEU A 124 -3.68 15.26 3.71
C LEU A 124 -3.28 14.57 5.03
N LEU A 125 -2.41 13.56 4.97
CA LEU A 125 -1.96 12.80 6.15
C LEU A 125 -1.12 13.61 7.14
N LYS A 126 -0.52 14.71 6.71
CA LYS A 126 0.18 15.62 7.64
C LYS A 126 -0.75 16.30 8.63
N CYS A 127 -2.04 16.48 8.27
CA CYS A 127 -3.06 17.13 9.09
C CYS A 127 -2.71 18.55 9.61
N GLU A 128 -1.77 19.23 8.93
CA GLU A 128 -1.31 20.57 9.32
C GLU A 128 -2.28 21.64 8.80
N GLU A 129 -2.36 21.80 7.48
CA GLU A 129 -3.17 22.81 6.82
C GLU A 129 -4.18 22.18 5.87
N PRO A 130 -5.28 22.91 5.51
CA PRO A 130 -6.19 22.43 4.47
C PRO A 130 -5.46 22.27 3.14
N VAL A 131 -5.76 21.20 2.43
CA VAL A 131 -5.15 20.92 1.13
C VAL A 131 -6.06 21.42 0.02
N THR A 132 -5.54 22.35 -0.78
CA THR A 132 -6.18 22.79 -2.05
C THR A 132 -5.28 22.35 -3.19
N MET A 133 -5.82 21.51 -4.08
CA MET A 133 -5.10 20.98 -5.24
C MET A 133 -6.08 20.77 -6.39
N LYS A 134 -5.69 21.16 -7.60
CA LYS A 134 -6.49 20.94 -8.82
C LYS A 134 -5.65 20.25 -9.88
N THR A 135 -6.17 19.19 -10.43
CA THR A 135 -5.61 18.44 -11.55
C THR A 135 -6.64 18.35 -12.68
N ASP A 136 -6.35 17.60 -13.72
CA ASP A 136 -7.27 17.30 -14.82
C ASP A 136 -8.38 16.30 -14.44
N TRP A 137 -8.23 15.56 -13.31
CA TRP A 137 -9.12 14.47 -12.94
C TRP A 137 -9.65 14.49 -11.50
N PHE A 138 -9.07 15.32 -10.61
CA PHE A 138 -9.65 15.59 -9.29
C PHE A 138 -9.41 17.04 -8.84
N GLU A 139 -10.22 17.50 -7.90
CA GLU A 139 -10.04 18.78 -7.24
C GLU A 139 -10.24 18.63 -5.73
N LEU A 140 -9.32 19.18 -4.95
CA LEU A 140 -9.42 19.34 -3.49
C LEU A 140 -9.62 20.83 -3.21
N LYS A 141 -10.62 21.18 -2.39
CA LYS A 141 -10.91 22.55 -1.97
C LYS A 141 -10.87 22.61 -0.45
N GLU A 142 -9.80 23.18 0.09
CA GLU A 142 -9.58 23.28 1.54
C GLU A 142 -9.84 21.94 2.27
N ALA A 143 -9.46 20.84 1.61
CA ALA A 143 -9.76 19.50 2.07
C ALA A 143 -8.99 19.16 3.34
N ARG A 144 -9.67 18.56 4.31
CA ARG A 144 -9.08 18.05 5.55
C ARG A 144 -9.53 16.62 5.78
N LEU A 145 -8.72 15.83 6.44
CA LEU A 145 -9.15 14.54 6.93
C LEU A 145 -10.13 14.72 8.09
N HIS A 146 -11.11 13.84 8.16
CA HIS A 146 -12.10 13.83 9.24
C HIS A 146 -11.47 13.40 10.58
N LEU A 147 -10.50 12.48 10.51
CA LEU A 147 -9.71 12.00 11.64
C LEU A 147 -8.22 12.13 11.31
N ALA A 148 -7.39 12.39 12.32
CA ALA A 148 -5.95 12.20 12.18
C ALA A 148 -5.62 10.69 12.16
N PRO A 149 -4.50 10.24 11.56
CA PRO A 149 -4.08 8.85 11.64
C PRO A 149 -3.93 8.37 13.09
N TYR A 150 -4.26 7.11 13.35
CA TYR A 150 -3.97 6.45 14.63
C TYR A 150 -2.46 6.24 14.81
N SER A 151 -1.79 5.83 13.73
CA SER A 151 -0.35 5.62 13.67
C SER A 151 0.39 6.95 13.46
N TYR A 152 1.55 7.14 14.09
CA TYR A 152 2.34 8.36 13.96
C TYR A 152 3.63 8.14 13.15
N PRO A 153 3.96 9.00 12.19
CA PRO A 153 3.19 10.16 11.70
C PRO A 153 1.98 9.78 10.85
N HIS A 154 1.93 8.57 10.34
CA HIS A 154 0.83 7.90 9.63
C HIS A 154 1.13 6.40 9.52
N PHE A 155 0.16 5.60 9.09
CA PHE A 155 0.35 4.18 8.78
C PHE A 155 1.40 3.97 7.68
N PRO A 156 2.03 2.77 7.60
CA PRO A 156 3.01 2.47 6.55
C PRO A 156 2.39 2.58 5.15
N ILE A 157 3.16 3.21 4.24
CA ILE A 157 2.79 3.37 2.83
C ILE A 157 3.92 2.82 1.98
N ALA A 158 3.59 2.04 0.95
CA ALA A 158 4.54 1.48 0.00
C ALA A 158 4.06 1.68 -1.44
N CYS A 159 4.99 1.91 -2.36
CA CYS A 159 4.70 1.97 -3.78
C CYS A 159 5.03 0.64 -4.46
N ALA A 160 4.11 0.13 -5.28
CA ALA A 160 4.37 -1.07 -6.06
C ALA A 160 5.48 -0.82 -7.08
N SER A 161 6.40 -1.75 -7.18
CA SER A 161 7.44 -1.76 -8.19
C SER A 161 7.53 -3.15 -8.82
N THR A 162 7.53 -3.19 -10.15
CA THR A 162 7.73 -4.42 -10.92
C THR A 162 9.13 -4.42 -11.54
N ILE A 163 9.24 -4.38 -12.86
CA ILE A 163 10.51 -4.32 -13.58
C ILE A 163 10.95 -2.88 -13.84
N THR A 164 10.01 -1.95 -13.95
CA THR A 164 10.31 -0.54 -14.22
C THR A 164 10.64 0.22 -12.93
N PRO A 165 11.56 1.20 -12.94
CA PRO A 165 11.97 1.93 -11.74
C PRO A 165 10.94 2.94 -11.24
N SER A 166 9.81 3.13 -11.92
CA SER A 166 8.84 4.18 -11.62
C SER A 166 8.29 4.11 -10.19
N GLY A 167 7.93 2.91 -9.71
CA GLY A 167 7.46 2.74 -8.33
C GLY A 167 8.53 3.07 -7.29
N MET A 168 9.78 2.70 -7.54
CA MET A 168 10.90 3.04 -6.66
C MET A 168 11.21 4.54 -6.65
N ILE A 169 11.09 5.20 -7.81
CA ILE A 169 11.26 6.66 -7.91
C ILE A 169 10.19 7.38 -7.10
N ALA A 170 8.92 6.96 -7.24
CA ALA A 170 7.82 7.53 -6.46
C ALA A 170 8.02 7.28 -4.95
N ALA A 171 8.40 6.07 -4.55
CA ALA A 171 8.71 5.75 -3.15
C ALA A 171 9.83 6.63 -2.61
N GLY A 172 10.94 6.76 -3.35
CA GLY A 172 12.09 7.58 -2.96
C GLY A 172 11.77 9.07 -2.81
N LYS A 173 10.95 9.61 -3.71
CA LYS A 173 10.51 11.00 -3.69
C LYS A 173 9.72 11.35 -2.41
N HIS A 174 8.92 10.44 -1.94
CA HIS A 174 8.06 10.63 -0.77
C HIS A 174 8.60 9.96 0.51
N GLY A 175 9.74 9.28 0.46
CA GLY A 175 10.32 8.59 1.62
C GLY A 175 9.52 7.35 2.05
N LEU A 176 8.86 6.66 1.10
CA LEU A 176 7.96 5.53 1.34
C LEU A 176 8.67 4.18 1.14
N GLY A 177 8.00 3.11 1.58
CA GLY A 177 8.41 1.74 1.31
C GLY A 177 8.21 1.33 -0.16
N VAL A 178 8.75 0.18 -0.53
CA VAL A 178 8.57 -0.43 -1.85
C VAL A 178 7.97 -1.82 -1.69
N LEU A 179 6.84 -2.05 -2.36
CA LEU A 179 6.25 -3.37 -2.52
C LEU A 179 6.73 -3.95 -3.85
N SER A 180 7.69 -4.89 -3.80
CA SER A 180 8.26 -5.47 -5.00
C SER A 180 7.47 -6.69 -5.46
N ILE A 181 6.69 -6.50 -6.52
CA ILE A 181 5.86 -7.56 -7.11
C ILE A 181 6.64 -8.31 -8.21
N GLY A 182 7.76 -7.75 -8.67
CA GLY A 182 8.56 -8.29 -9.76
C GLY A 182 9.45 -9.50 -9.42
N ALA A 183 9.59 -9.86 -8.15
CA ALA A 183 10.55 -10.89 -7.72
C ALA A 183 10.32 -12.28 -8.38
N GLY A 184 9.07 -12.64 -8.65
CA GLY A 184 8.69 -13.90 -9.31
C GLY A 184 8.68 -13.85 -10.83
N LEU A 185 8.94 -12.70 -11.45
CA LEU A 185 8.94 -12.55 -12.92
C LEU A 185 10.31 -12.87 -13.51
N PRO A 186 10.36 -13.38 -14.76
CA PRO A 186 11.63 -13.56 -15.47
C PRO A 186 12.44 -12.25 -15.52
N GLY A 187 13.69 -12.29 -15.05
CA GLY A 187 14.56 -11.10 -14.93
C GLY A 187 14.23 -10.16 -13.79
N GLY A 188 13.26 -10.52 -12.93
CA GLY A 188 12.82 -9.72 -11.79
C GLY A 188 13.91 -9.49 -10.75
N PRO A 189 14.61 -10.53 -10.26
CA PRO A 189 15.67 -10.37 -9.27
C PRO A 189 16.79 -9.44 -9.72
N GLU A 190 17.23 -9.54 -10.97
CA GLU A 190 18.27 -8.68 -11.55
C GLU A 190 17.78 -7.24 -11.73
N ALA A 191 16.52 -7.06 -12.13
CA ALA A 191 15.90 -5.74 -12.24
C ALA A 191 15.81 -5.08 -10.87
N MET A 192 15.39 -5.81 -9.84
CA MET A 192 15.34 -5.34 -8.45
C MET A 192 16.71 -4.88 -7.96
N ALA A 193 17.74 -5.70 -8.12
CA ALA A 193 19.10 -5.34 -7.69
C ALA A 193 19.58 -4.04 -8.36
N LYS A 194 19.34 -3.86 -9.66
CA LYS A 194 19.66 -2.64 -10.40
C LYS A 194 18.85 -1.41 -9.94
N GLN A 195 17.60 -1.61 -9.57
CA GLN A 195 16.71 -0.54 -9.10
C GLN A 195 17.06 -0.07 -7.69
N TRP A 196 17.48 -0.99 -6.81
CA TRP A 196 17.89 -0.67 -5.44
C TRP A 196 19.23 0.05 -5.35
N ALA A 197 20.18 -0.24 -6.25
CA ALA A 197 21.52 0.34 -6.22
C ALA A 197 21.55 1.88 -6.14
N PRO A 198 20.74 2.64 -6.92
CA PRO A 198 20.68 4.10 -6.80
C PRO A 198 19.84 4.61 -5.63
N MET A 199 19.00 3.77 -5.05
CA MET A 199 18.11 4.12 -3.94
C MET A 199 18.62 3.69 -2.57
N ALA A 200 19.79 3.02 -2.51
CA ALA A 200 20.43 2.70 -1.25
C ALA A 200 20.50 3.98 -0.39
N PRO A 201 19.90 4.03 0.80
CA PRO A 201 19.84 5.25 1.58
C PRO A 201 21.28 5.71 1.83
N ARG A 202 21.59 6.96 1.50
CA ARG A 202 22.67 7.62 2.20
C ARG A 202 22.33 7.48 3.68
N PRO A 203 23.20 6.90 4.53
CA PRO A 203 22.85 6.62 5.91
C PRO A 203 22.50 7.94 6.59
N ARG A 204 21.20 8.22 6.74
CA ARG A 204 20.77 9.21 7.71
C ARG A 204 21.12 8.59 9.05
N ARG A 205 22.10 9.16 9.74
CA ARG A 205 22.37 8.83 11.13
C ARG A 205 21.08 9.11 11.90
N CYS A 206 20.30 8.07 12.16
CA CYS A 206 19.26 8.13 13.17
C CYS A 206 19.97 8.29 14.51
N SER A 207 19.90 9.49 15.08
CA SER A 207 20.22 9.70 16.47
C SER A 207 19.24 8.85 17.29
N PRO A 208 19.70 7.98 18.19
CA PRO A 208 18.83 7.26 19.11
C PRO A 208 18.44 8.24 20.22
N SER A 209 17.41 9.05 20.01
CA SER A 209 16.86 9.89 21.06
C SER A 209 15.37 9.64 21.25
N ARG A 210 15.12 8.89 22.31
CA ARG A 210 13.88 8.88 23.12
C ARG A 210 12.63 8.34 22.44
N ILE A 211 12.45 7.05 22.50
CA ILE A 211 11.12 6.45 22.60
C ILE A 211 11.06 5.73 23.93
N ALA A 212 10.49 6.42 24.91
CA ALA A 212 10.02 5.79 26.15
C ALA A 212 8.54 5.50 25.94
N GLY A 213 8.15 4.22 25.93
CA GLY A 213 6.80 3.78 26.22
C GLY A 213 5.86 3.65 25.02
N ALA A 214 6.22 2.85 24.02
CA ALA A 214 5.31 2.09 23.16
C ALA A 214 6.17 1.12 22.38
N GLY A 215 5.67 -0.10 22.11
CA GLY A 215 6.44 -1.17 21.49
C GLY A 215 7.21 -0.69 20.27
N ALA A 216 8.46 -1.14 20.16
CA ALA A 216 9.43 -0.69 19.21
C ALA A 216 8.86 -0.63 17.77
N PRO A 217 8.99 0.50 17.06
CA PRO A 217 8.73 0.49 15.62
C PRO A 217 9.82 -0.34 14.97
N VAL A 218 9.42 -1.45 14.40
CA VAL A 218 10.28 -2.26 13.53
C VAL A 218 10.80 -1.35 12.43
N ALA A 219 12.11 -1.35 12.23
CA ALA A 219 12.75 -0.58 11.18
C ALA A 219 12.35 -1.14 9.81
N TRP A 220 11.25 -0.66 9.25
CA TRP A 220 10.62 -1.10 8.00
C TRP A 220 11.53 -1.04 6.77
N HIS A 221 12.61 -0.24 6.84
CA HIS A 221 13.55 -0.07 5.73
C HIS A 221 14.60 -1.18 5.62
N ALA A 222 14.73 -2.06 6.60
CA ALA A 222 15.71 -3.15 6.60
C ALA A 222 15.09 -4.54 6.44
N ALA A 223 13.79 -4.71 6.70
CA ALA A 223 13.14 -6.02 6.70
C ALA A 223 12.69 -6.51 5.31
N MET A 224 12.59 -5.64 4.31
CA MET A 224 12.16 -6.02 2.96
C MET A 224 13.29 -6.62 2.10
N TRP A 225 14.52 -6.67 2.59
CA TRP A 225 15.61 -7.33 1.86
C TRP A 225 16.68 -7.89 2.80
N ARG A 226 16.46 -9.11 3.26
CA ARG A 226 17.52 -10.02 3.70
C ARG A 226 17.52 -11.21 2.76
N PRO A 227 18.61 -11.47 2.01
CA PRO A 227 18.68 -12.63 1.10
C PRO A 227 18.65 -13.99 1.83
N ASP A 228 18.84 -13.98 3.13
CA ASP A 228 18.89 -15.14 4.01
C ASP A 228 17.60 -15.40 4.80
N LEU A 229 16.62 -14.48 4.72
CA LEU A 229 15.33 -14.59 5.37
C LEU A 229 14.23 -14.22 4.37
N PHE A 230 13.83 -15.16 3.53
CA PHE A 230 12.54 -15.11 2.86
C PHE A 230 11.47 -15.69 3.81
N PRO A 231 10.74 -14.89 4.58
CA PRO A 231 9.40 -15.27 4.92
C PRO A 231 8.59 -15.08 3.63
N ALA A 232 7.87 -16.10 3.25
CA ALA A 232 7.04 -16.06 2.07
C ALA A 232 6.08 -14.87 2.16
N VAL A 233 6.29 -13.84 1.34
CA VAL A 233 5.28 -12.81 1.11
C VAL A 233 4.17 -13.53 0.35
N CYS A 234 3.11 -13.90 1.06
CA CYS A 234 1.92 -14.47 0.44
C CYS A 234 1.13 -13.30 -0.15
N ALA A 235 1.40 -12.96 -1.41
CA ALA A 235 0.49 -12.12 -2.18
C ALA A 235 -0.70 -13.01 -2.54
N MET A 236 -1.86 -12.66 -2.03
CA MET A 236 -3.13 -13.27 -2.42
C MET A 236 -3.58 -12.61 -3.71
N SER A 237 -3.50 -13.35 -4.78
CA SER A 237 -4.06 -13.05 -6.10
C SER A 237 -5.35 -13.82 -6.32
#